data_9f20dc43e92eaaf05c6182e1fc0e9363
#
_entry.id   9f20dc43e92eaaf05c6182e1fc0e9363
#
_cell.length_a   1.000
_cell.length_b   1.000
_cell.length_c   1.000
_cell.angle_alpha   90.00
_cell.angle_beta   90.00
_cell.angle_gamma   90.00
#
_symmetry.space_group_name_H-M   'P 1'
#
loop_
_entity.id
_entity.type
_entity.pdbx_description
1 polymer ?
#
loop_
_entity_poly.entity_id
_entity_poly.type
_entity_poly.pdbx_seq_one_letter_code
_entity_poly.pdbx_strand_id
1 'polypeptide(L)'
;RSTSLLLSENIKQRLDRFDVEKPFDVMAVIDGSTLPNKMPLVDVQATIKNSNLSTTIGEFTNASLKAHFSNQVNLSEQRSDANSRFTFTGCSAIWEKIPLKSDSFNIANLEHPIMDCDLHTAFELAQLNELLGASTIEFKNGHCNADIKYHGVVMKSDTAPASIFGTVNLDNAAIEYTPRNLTFTDCSGSLVFDDKDFIVKQLKAHSGSTSLLMNGSVKNLTSLIDKSPEKLILNLNISSPKIVLSDFISFLSKRVITPAADAKKNSTKKLLKLATQVDKILNDCSVELQINADRLIYKKFNADKVAATLLLTDKMVALKNVLVAHAGGTLQLNGSLTEGPVQNMVRLAARMTNVDVTKTLTAFDNFGQDGIVDKNLKGRLSADINISGLINTKAELDPNSLRGIVDLRIKDGELINFEPVKKISQTAFKNRDFSNIRFADLTDKLEITGSEIKVNRMEIQSSVLTMFVEGIYDVEKGTDLEIQIPLSNLSKRGEDFELKNKGVKSKTGMSINLRARTGEDGKAKITWDPFKHALKKKEKEVRDDKSPANSIKVIRKK
;
A
#
# COMPACT_ATOMS: atom_id res chain seq x y z
N ARG A 1 16.24 24.61 -47.44
CA ARG A 1 15.66 23.57 -48.34
C ARG A 1 16.55 23.26 -49.57
N SER A 2 17.28 24.21 -50.18
CA SER A 2 18.13 23.93 -51.33
C SER A 2 19.37 23.06 -51.03
N THR A 3 19.90 23.07 -49.83
CA THR A 3 21.04 22.23 -49.41
C THR A 3 20.65 20.79 -49.06
N SER A 4 19.36 20.51 -48.87
CA SER A 4 18.86 19.15 -48.58
C SER A 4 19.03 18.16 -49.73
N LEU A 5 19.22 18.68 -50.96
CA LEU A 5 19.49 17.87 -52.17
C LEU A 5 20.83 17.13 -52.13
N LEU A 6 21.74 17.53 -51.21
CA LEU A 6 23.09 16.97 -51.07
C LEU A 6 23.19 15.96 -49.92
N LEU A 7 22.11 15.81 -49.16
CA LEU A 7 22.02 14.83 -48.07
C LEU A 7 21.46 13.51 -48.59
N SER A 8 21.79 12.41 -47.92
CA SER A 8 21.15 11.13 -48.19
C SER A 8 19.63 11.23 -47.97
N GLU A 9 18.82 10.47 -48.71
CA GLU A 9 17.36 10.49 -48.55
C GLU A 9 16.92 10.16 -47.10
N ASN A 10 17.71 9.33 -46.42
CA ASN A 10 17.45 8.99 -45.02
C ASN A 10 17.62 10.21 -44.10
N ILE A 11 18.69 11.01 -44.28
CA ILE A 11 18.92 12.24 -43.50
C ILE A 11 17.86 13.28 -43.82
N LYS A 12 17.57 13.46 -45.12
CA LYS A 12 16.55 14.39 -45.58
C LYS A 12 15.18 14.13 -44.97
N GLN A 13 14.67 12.90 -45.04
CA GLN A 13 13.40 12.52 -44.43
C GLN A 13 13.35 12.73 -42.91
N ARG A 14 14.52 12.67 -42.25
CA ARG A 14 14.60 12.95 -40.79
C ARG A 14 14.60 14.46 -40.53
N LEU A 15 15.30 15.25 -41.32
CA LEU A 15 15.34 16.70 -41.18
C LEU A 15 14.01 17.37 -41.55
N ASP A 16 13.26 16.84 -42.50
CA ASP A 16 11.91 17.34 -42.86
C ASP A 16 10.88 17.26 -41.72
N ARG A 17 11.21 16.59 -40.64
CA ARG A 17 10.38 16.53 -39.43
C ARG A 17 10.66 17.66 -38.45
N PHE A 18 11.63 18.52 -38.76
CA PHE A 18 12.02 19.65 -37.92
C PHE A 18 11.78 20.93 -38.68
N ASP A 19 11.20 21.93 -38.04
CA ASP A 19 10.98 23.24 -38.60
C ASP A 19 11.57 24.31 -37.67
N VAL A 20 12.14 25.35 -38.25
CA VAL A 20 12.74 26.48 -37.55
C VAL A 20 12.04 27.74 -38.02
N GLU A 21 11.34 28.42 -37.11
CA GLU A 21 10.49 29.56 -37.46
C GLU A 21 11.27 30.73 -38.03
N LYS A 22 12.39 31.10 -37.41
CA LYS A 22 13.22 32.24 -37.81
C LYS A 22 14.40 31.84 -38.69
N PRO A 23 14.82 32.69 -39.63
CA PRO A 23 16.08 32.51 -40.34
C PRO A 23 17.24 32.35 -39.38
N PHE A 24 18.18 31.50 -39.73
CA PHE A 24 19.38 31.22 -38.94
C PHE A 24 20.62 31.16 -39.80
N ASP A 25 21.79 31.41 -39.24
CA ASP A 25 23.07 31.41 -39.94
C ASP A 25 23.52 29.98 -40.22
N VAL A 26 23.89 29.69 -41.47
CA VAL A 26 24.42 28.38 -41.88
C VAL A 26 25.67 28.59 -42.72
N MET A 27 26.72 27.84 -42.37
CA MET A 27 27.92 27.67 -43.18
C MET A 27 28.07 26.21 -43.55
N ALA A 28 28.19 25.89 -44.82
CA ALA A 28 28.34 24.53 -45.31
C ALA A 28 29.59 24.40 -46.18
N VAL A 29 30.38 23.38 -45.88
CA VAL A 29 31.51 22.94 -46.72
C VAL A 29 31.13 21.62 -47.37
N ILE A 30 31.16 21.57 -48.68
CA ILE A 30 30.91 20.36 -49.46
C ILE A 30 32.13 20.14 -50.35
N ASP A 31 32.85 19.04 -50.13
CA ASP A 31 34.07 18.71 -50.85
C ASP A 31 34.09 17.28 -51.36
N GLY A 32 34.39 17.11 -52.63
CA GLY A 32 34.50 15.79 -53.27
C GLY A 32 33.53 15.61 -54.43
N SER A 33 33.43 14.38 -54.90
CA SER A 33 32.63 14.00 -56.07
C SER A 33 31.18 13.73 -55.69
N THR A 34 30.26 14.26 -56.48
CA THR A 34 28.81 13.98 -56.39
C THR A 34 28.31 12.86 -57.32
N LEU A 35 29.25 12.09 -57.91
CA LEU A 35 28.91 10.97 -58.79
C LEU A 35 28.18 9.87 -58.02
N PRO A 36 27.33 9.06 -58.69
CA PRO A 36 26.69 7.91 -58.08
C PRO A 36 27.71 7.01 -57.33
N ASN A 37 27.39 6.58 -56.12
CA ASN A 37 28.22 5.78 -55.22
C ASN A 37 29.46 6.48 -54.62
N LYS A 38 29.60 7.81 -54.77
CA LYS A 38 30.58 8.61 -54.05
C LYS A 38 29.87 9.62 -53.17
N MET A 39 30.21 9.63 -51.87
CA MET A 39 29.63 10.59 -50.91
C MET A 39 30.63 11.75 -50.72
N PRO A 40 30.29 13.00 -51.07
CA PRO A 40 31.15 14.15 -50.76
C PRO A 40 31.26 14.35 -49.26
N LEU A 41 32.30 15.03 -48.80
CA LEU A 41 32.33 15.60 -47.46
C LEU A 41 31.17 16.59 -47.33
N VAL A 42 30.40 16.44 -46.29
CA VAL A 42 29.38 17.43 -45.90
C VAL A 42 29.69 17.85 -44.48
N ASP A 43 30.12 19.08 -44.30
CA ASP A 43 30.36 19.70 -43.00
C ASP A 43 29.51 20.96 -42.91
N VAL A 44 28.62 21.02 -41.93
CA VAL A 44 27.64 22.10 -41.82
C VAL A 44 27.63 22.62 -40.39
N GLN A 45 27.80 23.93 -40.29
CA GLN A 45 27.66 24.66 -39.03
C GLN A 45 26.42 25.54 -39.11
N ALA A 46 25.63 25.55 -38.05
CA ALA A 46 24.46 26.39 -37.96
C ALA A 46 24.39 27.06 -36.59
N THR A 47 23.86 28.27 -36.55
CA THR A 47 23.63 29.00 -35.31
C THR A 47 22.19 29.49 -35.28
N ILE A 48 21.44 29.01 -34.30
CA ILE A 48 20.04 29.39 -34.04
C ILE A 48 20.03 30.28 -32.81
N LYS A 49 19.29 31.39 -32.86
CA LYS A 49 19.14 32.35 -31.76
C LYS A 49 17.69 32.71 -31.56
N ASN A 50 17.17 32.43 -30.36
CA ASN A 50 15.81 32.79 -29.92
C ASN A 50 14.72 32.47 -30.96
N SER A 51 14.75 31.27 -31.54
CA SER A 51 13.78 30.79 -32.53
C SER A 51 12.86 29.71 -31.91
N ASN A 52 11.70 29.53 -32.52
CA ASN A 52 10.88 28.38 -32.21
C ASN A 52 11.26 27.20 -33.09
N LEU A 53 11.34 26.02 -32.48
CA LEU A 53 11.66 24.77 -33.17
C LEU A 53 10.48 23.81 -33.03
N SER A 54 9.92 23.40 -34.15
CA SER A 54 8.93 22.32 -34.18
C SER A 54 9.65 20.99 -34.38
N THR A 55 9.41 20.02 -33.50
CA THR A 55 10.08 18.73 -33.53
C THR A 55 9.07 17.59 -33.38
N THR A 56 9.55 16.38 -33.55
CA THR A 56 8.71 15.18 -33.35
C THR A 56 8.27 14.94 -31.89
N ILE A 57 8.91 15.59 -30.91
CA ILE A 57 8.61 15.46 -29.49
C ILE A 57 7.90 16.67 -28.89
N GLY A 58 7.59 17.67 -29.69
CA GLY A 58 6.90 18.90 -29.29
C GLY A 58 7.56 20.15 -29.81
N GLU A 59 7.07 21.27 -29.33
CA GLU A 59 7.59 22.59 -29.67
C GLU A 59 8.56 23.10 -28.62
N PHE A 60 9.68 23.62 -29.08
CA PHE A 60 10.69 24.30 -28.28
C PHE A 60 10.63 25.79 -28.59
N THR A 61 10.32 26.61 -27.63
CA THR A 61 10.30 28.07 -27.79
C THR A 61 11.58 28.70 -27.25
N ASN A 62 11.93 29.87 -27.77
CA ASN A 62 13.14 30.61 -27.41
C ASN A 62 14.43 29.79 -27.54
N ALA A 63 14.47 28.85 -28.47
CA ALA A 63 15.62 27.98 -28.66
C ALA A 63 16.84 28.73 -29.18
N SER A 64 17.96 28.50 -28.54
CA SER A 64 19.28 28.99 -28.97
C SER A 64 20.27 27.84 -28.88
N LEU A 65 21.05 27.62 -29.95
CA LEU A 65 22.06 26.58 -30.00
C LEU A 65 23.05 26.83 -31.16
N LYS A 66 24.21 26.20 -31.09
CA LYS A 66 25.11 26.00 -32.20
C LYS A 66 25.09 24.53 -32.59
N ALA A 67 24.89 24.25 -33.86
CA ALA A 67 24.88 22.89 -34.40
C ALA A 67 26.06 22.73 -35.37
N HIS A 68 26.69 21.57 -35.32
CA HIS A 68 27.71 21.13 -36.26
C HIS A 68 27.37 19.72 -36.73
N PHE A 69 27.34 19.53 -38.03
CA PHE A 69 27.16 18.23 -38.68
C PHE A 69 28.38 17.89 -39.50
N SER A 70 28.87 16.64 -39.39
CA SER A 70 29.85 16.09 -40.32
C SER A 70 29.50 14.64 -40.64
N ASN A 71 29.70 14.23 -41.91
CA ASN A 71 29.55 12.84 -42.34
C ASN A 71 30.90 12.08 -42.39
N GLN A 72 31.97 12.66 -41.83
CA GLN A 72 33.29 12.07 -41.68
C GLN A 72 33.90 12.43 -40.32
N VAL A 73 33.40 11.83 -39.26
CA VAL A 73 33.90 12.07 -37.89
C VAL A 73 35.25 11.36 -37.67
N ASN A 74 35.34 10.10 -38.14
CA ASN A 74 36.59 9.35 -38.18
C ASN A 74 37.22 9.47 -39.56
N LEU A 75 38.36 10.17 -39.65
CA LEU A 75 39.05 10.45 -40.90
C LEU A 75 39.63 9.19 -41.57
N SER A 76 39.82 8.11 -40.83
CA SER A 76 40.30 6.82 -41.36
C SER A 76 39.21 5.95 -41.99
N GLU A 77 37.95 6.33 -41.81
CA GLU A 77 36.79 5.62 -42.33
C GLU A 77 36.17 6.34 -43.53
N GLN A 78 35.39 5.62 -44.32
CA GLN A 78 34.66 6.21 -45.43
C GLN A 78 33.55 7.14 -44.91
N ARG A 79 33.24 8.15 -45.71
CA ARG A 79 32.11 9.05 -45.49
C ARG A 79 30.81 8.28 -45.61
N SER A 80 29.98 8.36 -44.58
CA SER A 80 28.73 7.62 -44.53
C SER A 80 27.82 8.15 -43.42
N ASP A 81 26.55 7.71 -43.41
CA ASP A 81 25.63 7.96 -42.29
C ASP A 81 26.13 7.29 -41.00
N ALA A 82 26.80 6.14 -41.11
CA ALA A 82 27.42 5.48 -39.96
C ALA A 82 28.58 6.29 -39.36
N ASN A 83 29.37 6.97 -40.20
CA ASN A 83 30.49 7.82 -39.79
C ASN A 83 30.09 9.31 -39.67
N SER A 84 28.85 9.57 -39.28
CA SER A 84 28.29 10.92 -39.15
C SER A 84 27.94 11.29 -37.72
N ARG A 85 27.93 12.62 -37.46
CA ARG A 85 27.53 13.15 -36.14
C ARG A 85 26.91 14.54 -36.28
N PHE A 86 25.84 14.75 -35.52
CA PHE A 86 25.41 16.09 -35.12
C PHE A 86 25.95 16.38 -33.72
N THR A 87 26.57 17.52 -33.54
CA THR A 87 26.98 18.07 -32.25
C THR A 87 26.27 19.40 -32.05
N PHE A 88 25.58 19.52 -30.92
CA PHE A 88 24.92 20.75 -30.51
C PHE A 88 25.58 21.25 -29.23
N THR A 89 25.84 22.54 -29.15
CA THR A 89 26.51 23.18 -28.01
C THR A 89 25.78 24.44 -27.57
N GLY A 90 25.87 24.76 -26.28
CA GLY A 90 25.23 25.92 -25.69
C GLY A 90 23.71 25.95 -25.91
N CYS A 91 23.08 24.79 -25.79
CA CYS A 91 21.66 24.65 -26.04
C CYS A 91 20.84 25.22 -24.89
N SER A 92 19.86 26.04 -25.22
CA SER A 92 18.84 26.50 -24.31
C SER A 92 17.51 26.62 -25.03
N ALA A 93 16.43 26.18 -24.40
CA ALA A 93 15.09 26.27 -24.95
C ALA A 93 14.05 26.15 -23.83
N ILE A 94 12.80 26.45 -24.13
CA ILE A 94 11.65 26.15 -23.26
C ILE A 94 10.79 25.10 -23.98
N TRP A 95 10.63 23.94 -23.38
CA TRP A 95 9.78 22.86 -23.87
C TRP A 95 8.55 22.71 -22.98
N GLU A 96 7.37 22.94 -23.54
CA GLU A 96 6.09 22.84 -22.79
C GLU A 96 6.15 23.61 -21.44
N LYS A 97 6.69 24.82 -21.45
CA LYS A 97 6.93 25.71 -20.31
C LYS A 97 8.12 25.31 -19.41
N ILE A 98 8.77 24.17 -19.65
CA ILE A 98 9.93 23.71 -18.87
C ILE A 98 11.21 24.25 -19.51
N PRO A 99 12.01 25.06 -18.79
CA PRO A 99 13.29 25.55 -19.31
C PRO A 99 14.30 24.40 -19.35
N LEU A 100 14.96 24.23 -20.50
CA LEU A 100 15.97 23.21 -20.72
C LEU A 100 17.29 23.88 -21.11
N LYS A 101 18.39 23.36 -20.57
CA LYS A 101 19.75 23.72 -20.96
C LYS A 101 20.57 22.45 -21.18
N SER A 102 21.48 22.50 -22.12
CA SER A 102 22.45 21.44 -22.36
C SER A 102 23.76 22.08 -22.84
N ASP A 103 24.86 21.71 -22.19
CA ASP A 103 26.18 22.20 -22.61
C ASP A 103 26.62 21.49 -23.89
N SER A 104 26.29 20.19 -23.99
CA SER A 104 26.62 19.35 -25.12
C SER A 104 25.56 18.30 -25.39
N PHE A 105 25.13 18.21 -26.62
CA PHE A 105 24.20 17.22 -27.11
C PHE A 105 24.69 16.64 -28.43
N ASN A 106 24.86 15.33 -28.53
CA ASN A 106 25.39 14.65 -29.70
C ASN A 106 24.44 13.59 -30.21
N ILE A 107 24.32 13.47 -31.53
CA ILE A 107 23.70 12.32 -32.20
C ILE A 107 24.73 11.77 -33.18
N ALA A 108 25.26 10.58 -32.90
CA ALA A 108 26.25 9.89 -33.72
C ALA A 108 25.65 8.71 -34.45
N ASN A 109 26.30 8.29 -35.56
CA ASN A 109 25.89 7.12 -36.35
C ASN A 109 24.44 7.24 -36.84
N LEU A 110 24.19 8.12 -37.82
CA LEU A 110 22.81 8.37 -38.28
C LEU A 110 22.17 7.18 -39.01
N GLU A 111 22.88 6.09 -39.27
CA GLU A 111 22.32 4.82 -39.70
C GLU A 111 21.59 4.12 -38.51
N HIS A 112 22.27 4.11 -37.35
CA HIS A 112 21.73 3.63 -36.06
C HIS A 112 21.94 4.70 -34.98
N PRO A 113 21.12 5.75 -34.95
CA PRO A 113 21.42 6.95 -34.18
C PRO A 113 21.48 6.70 -32.67
N ILE A 114 22.63 7.05 -32.10
CA ILE A 114 22.89 7.06 -30.65
C ILE A 114 23.00 8.53 -30.22
N MET A 115 22.31 8.84 -29.14
CA MET A 115 22.26 10.16 -28.54
C MET A 115 23.02 10.17 -27.22
N ASP A 116 23.89 11.18 -27.07
CA ASP A 116 24.50 11.55 -25.80
C ASP A 116 24.09 12.98 -25.47
N CYS A 117 23.48 13.18 -24.31
CA CYS A 117 23.14 14.54 -23.90
C CYS A 117 23.27 14.71 -22.39
N ASP A 118 23.69 15.89 -21.96
CA ASP A 118 23.49 16.40 -20.62
C ASP A 118 22.30 17.36 -20.64
N LEU A 119 21.47 17.28 -19.60
CA LEU A 119 20.28 18.09 -19.50
C LEU A 119 20.21 18.72 -18.11
N HIS A 120 20.13 20.04 -18.07
CA HIS A 120 19.93 20.83 -16.86
C HIS A 120 18.58 21.54 -16.93
N THR A 121 17.77 21.39 -15.87
CA THR A 121 16.47 22.03 -15.81
C THR A 121 16.08 22.38 -14.38
N ALA A 122 15.35 23.47 -14.22
CA ALA A 122 14.73 23.86 -12.96
C ALA A 122 13.35 24.46 -13.26
N PHE A 123 12.30 23.94 -12.61
CA PHE A 123 10.93 24.31 -12.92
C PHE A 123 9.97 24.00 -11.77
N GLU A 124 8.76 24.58 -11.84
CA GLU A 124 7.66 24.25 -10.93
C GLU A 124 7.03 22.91 -11.29
N LEU A 125 6.92 21.99 -10.34
CA LEU A 125 6.42 20.63 -10.56
C LEU A 125 5.00 20.59 -11.16
N ALA A 126 4.15 21.58 -10.85
CA ALA A 126 2.81 21.68 -11.42
C ALA A 126 2.80 21.74 -12.96
N GLN A 127 3.92 22.17 -13.59
CA GLN A 127 4.05 22.19 -15.04
C GLN A 127 4.08 20.77 -15.65
N LEU A 128 4.51 19.76 -14.87
CA LEU A 128 4.46 18.36 -15.30
C LEU A 128 3.06 17.84 -15.51
N ASN A 129 2.04 18.38 -14.85
CA ASN A 129 0.66 17.90 -15.01
C ASN A 129 0.16 18.07 -16.44
N GLU A 130 0.51 19.19 -17.10
CA GLU A 130 0.14 19.42 -18.50
C GLU A 130 0.90 18.48 -19.45
N LEU A 131 2.14 18.16 -19.13
CA LEU A 131 3.02 17.30 -19.90
C LEU A 131 2.66 15.82 -19.75
N LEU A 132 2.53 15.37 -18.49
CA LEU A 132 2.26 13.97 -18.18
C LEU A 132 0.81 13.61 -18.48
N GLY A 133 -0.15 14.54 -18.26
CA GLY A 133 -1.58 14.28 -18.41
C GLY A 133 -2.03 13.05 -17.62
N ALA A 134 -1.24 12.67 -16.60
CA ALA A 134 -1.44 11.46 -15.83
C ALA A 134 -2.68 11.59 -14.94
N SER A 135 -3.46 10.52 -14.88
CA SER A 135 -4.64 10.46 -14.01
C SER A 135 -4.34 9.88 -12.64
N THR A 136 -3.11 9.39 -12.44
CA THR A 136 -2.68 8.70 -11.21
C THR A 136 -1.86 9.58 -10.28
N ILE A 137 -1.16 10.59 -10.80
CA ILE A 137 -0.35 11.53 -10.02
C ILE A 137 -0.66 12.95 -10.45
N GLU A 138 -0.87 13.83 -9.47
CA GLU A 138 -1.02 15.25 -9.65
C GLU A 138 -0.04 16.02 -8.74
N PHE A 139 0.73 16.92 -9.32
CA PHE A 139 1.61 17.82 -8.59
C PHE A 139 0.88 19.13 -8.29
N LYS A 140 0.64 19.43 -7.03
CA LYS A 140 -0.07 20.66 -6.62
C LYS A 140 0.86 21.86 -6.55
N ASN A 141 2.08 21.65 -6.05
CA ASN A 141 3.15 22.65 -5.96
C ASN A 141 4.51 21.97 -5.86
N GLY A 142 5.55 22.76 -5.69
CA GLY A 142 6.93 22.35 -5.44
C GLY A 142 7.86 22.63 -6.59
N HIS A 143 9.14 22.65 -6.28
CA HIS A 143 10.22 22.94 -7.19
C HIS A 143 10.99 21.67 -7.55
N CYS A 144 11.39 21.57 -8.80
CA CYS A 144 12.25 20.51 -9.30
C CYS A 144 13.53 21.12 -9.88
N ASN A 145 14.66 20.54 -9.51
CA ASN A 145 15.96 20.82 -10.15
C ASN A 145 16.55 19.47 -10.59
N ALA A 146 16.87 19.36 -11.88
CA ALA A 146 17.38 18.11 -12.45
C ALA A 146 18.62 18.32 -13.30
N ASP A 147 19.62 17.46 -13.04
CA ASP A 147 20.86 17.33 -13.80
C ASP A 147 20.94 15.89 -14.30
N ILE A 148 20.68 15.67 -15.59
CA ILE A 148 20.51 14.33 -16.19
C ILE A 148 21.49 14.16 -17.34
N LYS A 149 22.14 13.02 -17.41
CA LYS A 149 22.92 12.55 -18.56
C LYS A 149 22.21 11.34 -19.17
N TYR A 150 21.98 11.39 -20.45
CA TYR A 150 21.36 10.33 -21.23
C TYR A 150 22.33 9.79 -22.26
N HIS A 151 22.45 8.47 -22.36
CA HIS A 151 23.13 7.78 -23.46
C HIS A 151 22.21 6.68 -23.98
N GLY A 152 21.92 6.67 -25.27
CA GLY A 152 21.05 5.63 -25.83
C GLY A 152 20.56 5.94 -27.24
N VAL A 153 19.68 5.07 -27.74
CA VAL A 153 19.13 5.20 -29.10
C VAL A 153 18.10 6.33 -29.19
N VAL A 154 18.13 7.08 -30.29
CA VAL A 154 17.17 8.16 -30.58
C VAL A 154 15.79 7.61 -30.94
N MET A 155 15.74 6.43 -31.52
CA MET A 155 14.49 5.75 -31.90
C MET A 155 14.41 4.40 -31.22
N LYS A 156 13.18 3.96 -30.86
CA LYS A 156 12.95 2.65 -30.28
C LYS A 156 13.54 1.56 -31.17
N SER A 157 14.58 0.93 -30.68
CA SER A 157 15.24 -0.24 -31.27
C SER A 157 15.24 -1.36 -30.24
N ASP A 158 15.11 -2.59 -30.71
CA ASP A 158 15.02 -3.76 -29.81
C ASP A 158 16.36 -4.17 -29.19
N THR A 159 17.48 -3.48 -29.53
CA THR A 159 18.82 -4.02 -29.30
C THR A 159 19.78 -3.15 -28.49
N ALA A 160 19.48 -1.89 -28.23
CA ALA A 160 20.39 -1.03 -27.48
C ALA A 160 19.72 -0.45 -26.22
N PRO A 161 20.20 -0.82 -25.03
CA PRO A 161 19.68 -0.26 -23.77
C PRO A 161 20.02 1.23 -23.67
N ALA A 162 19.09 2.01 -23.14
CA ALA A 162 19.34 3.39 -22.73
C ALA A 162 19.95 3.42 -21.33
N SER A 163 20.89 4.31 -21.09
CA SER A 163 21.48 4.59 -19.78
C SER A 163 21.14 6.02 -19.36
N ILE A 164 20.71 6.18 -18.11
CA ILE A 164 20.38 7.48 -17.53
C ILE A 164 21.15 7.65 -16.23
N PHE A 165 21.90 8.74 -16.12
CA PHE A 165 22.64 9.10 -14.91
C PHE A 165 22.26 10.51 -14.49
N GLY A 166 22.32 10.79 -13.19
CA GLY A 166 22.10 12.16 -12.71
C GLY A 166 21.23 12.23 -11.46
N THR A 167 20.78 13.43 -11.17
CA THR A 167 20.02 13.70 -9.94
C THR A 167 18.84 14.60 -10.24
N VAL A 168 17.70 14.27 -9.66
CA VAL A 168 16.51 15.11 -9.59
C VAL A 168 16.26 15.44 -8.12
N ASN A 169 16.32 16.72 -7.79
CA ASN A 169 16.03 17.22 -6.46
C ASN A 169 14.61 17.79 -6.44
N LEU A 170 13.85 17.37 -5.46
CA LEU A 170 12.52 17.89 -5.15
C LEU A 170 12.61 18.81 -3.94
N ASP A 171 11.95 19.93 -3.99
CA ASP A 171 11.86 20.87 -2.88
C ASP A 171 10.42 21.32 -2.68
N ASN A 172 9.94 21.13 -1.44
CA ASN A 172 8.62 21.54 -0.97
C ASN A 172 7.46 21.12 -1.91
N ALA A 173 7.52 19.89 -2.43
CA ALA A 173 6.51 19.39 -3.34
C ALA A 173 5.25 18.92 -2.61
N ALA A 174 4.09 19.16 -3.22
CA ALA A 174 2.84 18.51 -2.82
C ALA A 174 2.36 17.60 -3.96
N ILE A 175 2.19 16.33 -3.65
CA ILE A 175 1.90 15.25 -4.61
C ILE A 175 0.64 14.54 -4.17
N GLU A 176 -0.32 14.41 -5.08
CA GLU A 176 -1.54 13.62 -4.88
C GLU A 176 -1.49 12.34 -5.70
N TYR A 177 -1.67 11.20 -5.02
CA TYR A 177 -1.92 9.91 -5.67
C TYR A 177 -3.43 9.72 -5.77
N THR A 178 -4.00 10.13 -6.90
CA THR A 178 -5.44 10.24 -7.12
C THR A 178 -6.22 8.93 -7.01
N PRO A 179 -5.68 7.74 -7.42
CA PRO A 179 -6.43 6.49 -7.33
C PRO A 179 -6.83 6.09 -5.90
N ARG A 180 -6.14 6.62 -4.89
CA ARG A 180 -6.39 6.33 -3.47
C ARG A 180 -6.68 7.59 -2.66
N ASN A 181 -6.80 8.76 -3.31
CA ASN A 181 -6.98 10.05 -2.65
C ASN A 181 -5.97 10.25 -1.51
N LEU A 182 -4.70 10.02 -1.81
CA LEU A 182 -3.61 10.12 -0.85
C LEU A 182 -2.71 11.29 -1.21
N THR A 183 -2.60 12.25 -0.30
CA THR A 183 -1.81 13.46 -0.50
C THR A 183 -0.55 13.43 0.36
N PHE A 184 0.57 13.75 -0.26
CA PHE A 184 1.85 13.99 0.40
C PHE A 184 2.22 15.45 0.23
N THR A 185 2.59 16.12 1.31
CA THR A 185 3.04 17.51 1.34
C THR A 185 4.48 17.61 1.82
N ASP A 186 5.08 18.78 1.62
CA ASP A 186 6.45 19.10 2.04
C ASP A 186 7.47 18.06 1.56
N CYS A 187 7.21 17.47 0.38
CA CYS A 187 8.08 16.46 -0.17
C CYS A 187 9.40 17.11 -0.61
N SER A 188 10.50 16.72 0.04
CA SER A 188 11.84 17.20 -0.28
C SER A 188 12.85 16.07 -0.19
N GLY A 189 13.71 15.94 -1.19
CA GLY A 189 14.70 14.86 -1.27
C GLY A 189 15.30 14.74 -2.67
N SER A 190 16.11 13.70 -2.86
CA SER A 190 16.82 13.47 -4.11
C SER A 190 16.48 12.11 -4.71
N LEU A 191 16.29 12.10 -6.04
CA LEU A 191 16.17 10.92 -6.87
C LEU A 191 17.45 10.84 -7.71
N VAL A 192 18.24 9.78 -7.55
CA VAL A 192 19.53 9.60 -8.25
C VAL A 192 19.36 8.50 -9.27
N PHE A 193 19.56 8.83 -10.54
CA PHE A 193 19.59 7.89 -11.64
C PHE A 193 20.97 7.26 -11.75
N ASP A 194 21.02 5.93 -11.79
CA ASP A 194 22.23 5.13 -11.89
C ASP A 194 22.01 4.00 -12.92
N ASP A 195 22.26 4.35 -14.18
CA ASP A 195 22.02 3.51 -15.36
C ASP A 195 20.52 3.14 -15.53
N LYS A 196 20.14 1.94 -15.20
CA LYS A 196 18.76 1.41 -15.35
C LYS A 196 17.91 1.59 -14.11
N ASP A 197 18.54 1.83 -13.00
CA ASP A 197 17.90 1.96 -11.71
C ASP A 197 17.84 3.42 -11.26
N PHE A 198 16.93 3.73 -10.35
CA PHE A 198 17.07 4.97 -9.63
C PHE A 198 16.91 4.78 -8.12
N ILE A 199 17.61 5.61 -7.38
CA ILE A 199 17.72 5.55 -5.93
C ILE A 199 16.98 6.75 -5.35
N VAL A 200 16.08 6.49 -4.40
CA VAL A 200 15.43 7.51 -3.58
C VAL A 200 16.30 7.77 -2.36
N LYS A 201 16.78 9.01 -2.19
CA LYS A 201 17.64 9.41 -1.08
C LYS A 201 16.94 10.46 -0.23
N GLN A 202 16.75 10.14 1.05
CA GLN A 202 16.25 11.04 2.09
C GLN A 202 15.02 11.84 1.67
N LEU A 203 14.10 11.19 0.99
CA LEU A 203 12.84 11.81 0.61
C LEU A 203 11.97 11.96 1.86
N LYS A 204 11.83 13.19 2.33
CA LYS A 204 10.92 13.58 3.40
C LYS A 204 9.56 13.85 2.80
N ALA A 205 8.50 13.50 3.50
CA ALA A 205 7.13 13.82 3.13
C ALA A 205 6.22 13.83 4.35
N HIS A 206 5.11 14.52 4.28
CA HIS A 206 4.03 14.47 5.25
C HIS A 206 2.75 13.94 4.59
N SER A 207 1.99 13.12 5.30
CA SER A 207 0.62 12.79 4.95
C SER A 207 -0.25 13.00 6.18
N GLY A 208 -1.12 14.00 6.15
CA GLY A 208 -1.84 14.43 7.34
C GLY A 208 -0.90 14.82 8.48
N SER A 209 -0.99 14.11 9.60
CA SER A 209 -0.14 14.33 10.78
C SER A 209 1.08 13.39 10.85
N THR A 210 1.28 12.56 9.83
CA THR A 210 2.37 11.59 9.72
C THR A 210 3.54 12.16 8.95
N SER A 211 4.74 12.15 9.54
CA SER A 211 6.01 12.51 8.89
C SER A 211 6.73 11.25 8.45
N LEU A 212 7.20 11.22 7.22
CA LEU A 212 7.88 10.09 6.61
C LEU A 212 9.28 10.50 6.15
N LEU A 213 10.26 9.63 6.37
CA LEU A 213 11.57 9.68 5.76
C LEU A 213 11.77 8.40 4.96
N MET A 214 11.96 8.54 3.65
CA MET A 214 12.00 7.43 2.71
C MET A 214 13.35 7.34 2.03
N ASN A 215 13.90 6.11 2.00
CA ASN A 215 15.09 5.75 1.23
C ASN A 215 14.80 4.46 0.49
N GLY A 216 15.35 4.28 -0.72
CA GLY A 216 15.14 3.04 -1.45
C GLY A 216 15.58 3.08 -2.88
N SER A 217 15.03 2.18 -3.68
CA SER A 217 15.35 2.08 -5.11
C SER A 217 14.13 1.67 -5.93
N VAL A 218 14.14 2.08 -7.17
CA VAL A 218 13.23 1.60 -8.21
C VAL A 218 14.05 0.88 -9.26
N LYS A 219 13.69 -0.35 -9.56
CA LYS A 219 14.31 -1.17 -10.59
C LYS A 219 13.50 -1.17 -11.87
N ASN A 220 14.18 -1.45 -12.98
CA ASN A 220 13.59 -1.55 -14.31
C ASN A 220 13.02 -0.22 -14.84
N LEU A 221 13.54 0.93 -14.41
CA LEU A 221 13.03 2.23 -14.84
C LEU A 221 13.20 2.45 -16.36
N THR A 222 14.29 2.01 -16.94
CA THR A 222 14.54 2.13 -18.40
C THR A 222 13.56 1.32 -19.24
N SER A 223 12.91 0.31 -18.65
CA SER A 223 11.83 -0.44 -19.32
C SER A 223 10.63 0.43 -19.74
N LEU A 224 10.51 1.66 -19.16
CA LEU A 224 9.54 2.65 -19.60
C LEU A 224 9.70 3.05 -21.06
N ILE A 225 10.95 2.96 -21.56
CA ILE A 225 11.33 3.33 -22.91
C ILE A 225 11.20 2.12 -23.85
N ASP A 226 11.19 0.90 -23.31
CA ASP A 226 11.18 -0.35 -24.06
C ASP A 226 9.80 -0.71 -24.65
N LYS A 227 9.79 -1.55 -25.69
CA LYS A 227 8.55 -2.02 -26.31
C LYS A 227 7.76 -2.97 -25.43
N SER A 228 8.42 -3.73 -24.57
CA SER A 228 7.84 -4.66 -23.61
C SER A 228 8.34 -4.28 -22.22
N PRO A 229 7.69 -3.33 -21.53
CA PRO A 229 8.16 -2.86 -20.25
C PRO A 229 8.12 -3.98 -19.21
N GLU A 230 9.25 -4.21 -18.57
CA GLU A 230 9.32 -5.03 -17.37
C GLU A 230 8.57 -4.32 -16.24
N LYS A 231 8.06 -5.12 -15.30
CA LYS A 231 7.34 -4.56 -14.16
C LYS A 231 8.27 -3.73 -13.28
N LEU A 232 7.87 -2.49 -12.98
CA LEU A 232 8.58 -1.67 -12.01
C LEU A 232 8.50 -2.29 -10.63
N ILE A 233 9.63 -2.31 -9.93
CA ILE A 233 9.73 -2.77 -8.55
C ILE A 233 10.25 -1.61 -7.71
N LEU A 234 9.39 -1.07 -6.86
CA LEU A 234 9.72 0.00 -5.91
C LEU A 234 9.95 -0.61 -4.52
N ASN A 235 11.17 -0.52 -4.03
CA ASN A 235 11.53 -0.93 -2.69
C ASN A 235 11.88 0.30 -1.85
N LEU A 236 11.08 0.59 -0.82
CA LEU A 236 11.30 1.73 0.07
C LEU A 236 11.42 1.29 1.52
N ASN A 237 12.43 1.84 2.20
CA ASN A 237 12.56 1.84 3.64
C ASN A 237 11.99 3.16 4.18
N ILE A 238 10.97 3.06 4.99
CA ILE A 238 10.26 4.19 5.58
C ILE A 238 10.56 4.24 7.06
N SER A 239 11.02 5.39 7.53
CA SER A 239 11.19 5.71 8.94
C SER A 239 10.24 6.83 9.34
N SER A 240 9.63 6.72 10.52
CA SER A 240 8.69 7.72 11.02
C SER A 240 8.76 7.81 12.55
N PRO A 241 8.79 9.00 13.15
CA PRO A 241 8.63 9.12 14.59
C PRO A 241 7.21 8.77 15.05
N LYS A 242 6.21 8.97 14.17
CA LYS A 242 4.81 8.68 14.48
C LYS A 242 4.02 8.45 13.20
N ILE A 243 3.33 7.32 13.11
CA ILE A 243 2.36 7.00 12.06
C ILE A 243 0.95 7.10 12.64
N VAL A 244 0.08 7.88 12.01
CA VAL A 244 -1.34 7.95 12.30
C VAL A 244 -2.09 7.22 11.18
N LEU A 245 -2.62 6.03 11.47
CA LEU A 245 -3.20 5.16 10.44
C LEU A 245 -4.43 5.77 9.75
N SER A 246 -5.15 6.69 10.41
CA SER A 246 -6.27 7.39 9.78
C SER A 246 -5.85 8.23 8.57
N ASP A 247 -4.60 8.70 8.52
CA ASP A 247 -4.08 9.46 7.38
C ASP A 247 -3.97 8.61 6.10
N PHE A 248 -3.97 7.28 6.25
CA PHE A 248 -3.82 6.30 5.17
C PHE A 248 -5.06 5.42 4.94
N ILE A 249 -6.18 5.69 5.64
CA ILE A 249 -7.36 4.80 5.57
C ILE A 249 -7.97 4.76 4.17
N SER A 250 -7.81 5.83 3.39
CA SER A 250 -8.21 5.91 1.99
C SER A 250 -7.54 4.82 1.12
N PHE A 251 -6.38 4.32 1.55
CA PHE A 251 -5.69 3.22 0.87
C PHE A 251 -6.47 1.90 0.90
N LEU A 252 -7.34 1.70 1.88
CA LEU A 252 -8.21 0.53 2.02
C LEU A 252 -9.48 0.64 1.18
N SER A 253 -9.81 1.84 0.69
CA SER A 253 -10.97 2.09 -0.17
C SER A 253 -10.77 1.46 -1.55
N LYS A 254 -11.87 1.30 -2.28
CA LYS A 254 -11.79 0.87 -3.68
C LYS A 254 -10.98 1.87 -4.50
N ARG A 255 -10.05 1.36 -5.30
CA ARG A 255 -9.25 2.16 -6.21
C ARG A 255 -10.15 2.81 -7.27
N VAL A 256 -10.07 4.13 -7.40
CA VAL A 256 -10.75 4.87 -8.46
C VAL A 256 -9.76 5.06 -9.60
N ILE A 257 -9.99 4.40 -10.72
CA ILE A 257 -9.22 4.64 -11.95
C ILE A 257 -10.04 5.63 -12.78
N THR A 258 -9.58 6.87 -12.82
CA THR A 258 -10.15 7.86 -13.74
C THR A 258 -9.53 7.61 -15.12
N PRO A 259 -10.32 7.34 -16.16
CA PRO A 259 -9.76 7.25 -17.51
C PRO A 259 -9.10 8.58 -17.87
N ALA A 260 -7.98 8.55 -18.57
CA ALA A 260 -7.27 9.73 -19.08
C ALA A 260 -8.08 10.53 -20.16
N ALA A 261 -9.42 10.48 -20.09
CA ALA A 261 -10.34 10.96 -21.12
C ALA A 261 -10.42 12.48 -21.24
N ASP A 262 -9.90 13.24 -20.29
CA ASP A 262 -9.98 14.71 -20.29
C ASP A 262 -8.65 15.42 -20.48
N ALA A 263 -7.61 14.70 -20.93
CA ALA A 263 -6.40 15.36 -21.44
C ALA A 263 -6.82 16.29 -22.58
N LYS A 264 -6.77 17.59 -22.29
CA LYS A 264 -7.27 18.68 -23.13
C LYS A 264 -7.01 18.45 -24.62
N LYS A 265 -7.98 18.79 -25.45
CA LYS A 265 -7.99 18.74 -26.93
C LYS A 265 -6.73 19.27 -27.65
N ASN A 266 -5.78 19.84 -26.92
CA ASN A 266 -4.57 20.47 -27.47
C ASN A 266 -3.26 19.66 -27.23
N SER A 267 -3.30 18.50 -26.56
CA SER A 267 -2.10 17.67 -26.37
C SER A 267 -1.76 16.92 -27.68
N THR A 268 -0.51 16.95 -28.09
CA THR A 268 -0.07 16.16 -29.26
C THR A 268 -0.30 14.66 -28.99
N LYS A 269 -0.62 13.88 -30.01
CA LYS A 269 -0.85 12.41 -29.90
C LYS A 269 0.27 11.67 -29.14
N LYS A 270 1.48 12.22 -29.10
CA LYS A 270 2.63 11.65 -28.42
C LYS A 270 2.63 11.88 -26.91
N LEU A 271 2.22 13.08 -26.46
CA LEU A 271 2.07 13.39 -25.04
C LEU A 271 0.97 12.55 -24.41
N LEU A 272 -0.18 12.37 -25.11
CA LEU A 272 -1.23 11.46 -24.68
C LEU A 272 -0.75 10.02 -24.54
N LYS A 273 0.15 9.57 -25.42
CA LYS A 273 0.75 8.23 -25.33
C LYS A 273 1.68 8.11 -24.13
N LEU A 274 2.45 9.15 -23.81
CA LEU A 274 3.31 9.20 -22.62
C LEU A 274 2.47 9.14 -21.35
N ALA A 275 1.43 9.95 -21.24
CA ALA A 275 0.48 9.94 -20.13
C ALA A 275 -0.09 8.54 -19.87
N THR A 276 -0.60 7.88 -20.92
CA THR A 276 -1.13 6.52 -20.83
C THR A 276 -0.08 5.50 -20.37
N GLN A 277 1.17 5.66 -20.80
CA GLN A 277 2.27 4.78 -20.38
C GLN A 277 2.60 4.98 -18.91
N VAL A 278 2.71 6.23 -18.44
CA VAL A 278 2.97 6.56 -17.03
C VAL A 278 1.87 5.98 -16.14
N ASP A 279 0.60 6.21 -16.49
CA ASP A 279 -0.53 5.66 -15.73
C ASP A 279 -0.50 4.12 -15.69
N LYS A 280 -0.24 3.47 -16.82
CA LYS A 280 -0.13 2.01 -16.88
C LYS A 280 0.98 1.49 -15.96
N ILE A 281 2.13 2.12 -15.99
CA ILE A 281 3.28 1.73 -15.19
C ILE A 281 3.00 1.86 -13.70
N LEU A 282 2.49 3.03 -13.29
CA LEU A 282 2.12 3.29 -11.90
C LEU A 282 1.01 2.36 -11.42
N ASN A 283 0.14 1.92 -12.32
CA ASN A 283 -0.92 0.96 -12.03
C ASN A 283 -0.38 -0.47 -11.87
N ASP A 284 0.60 -0.86 -12.66
CA ASP A 284 1.15 -2.23 -12.72
C ASP A 284 2.38 -2.41 -11.81
N CYS A 285 2.91 -1.35 -11.17
CA CYS A 285 4.10 -1.46 -10.33
C CYS A 285 3.85 -2.31 -9.07
N SER A 286 4.89 -3.03 -8.64
CA SER A 286 4.93 -3.67 -7.33
C SER A 286 5.69 -2.77 -6.37
N VAL A 287 5.08 -2.50 -5.21
CA VAL A 287 5.69 -1.68 -4.16
C VAL A 287 5.91 -2.52 -2.92
N GLU A 288 7.15 -2.56 -2.45
CA GLU A 288 7.49 -3.14 -1.16
C GLU A 288 7.98 -2.02 -0.24
N LEU A 289 7.27 -1.81 0.87
CA LEU A 289 7.61 -0.84 1.88
C LEU A 289 8.06 -1.57 3.15
N GLN A 290 9.27 -1.30 3.60
CA GLN A 290 9.73 -1.68 4.93
C GLN A 290 9.55 -0.49 5.85
N ILE A 291 8.69 -0.63 6.84
CA ILE A 291 8.24 0.46 7.70
C ILE A 291 8.80 0.25 9.10
N ASN A 292 9.47 1.26 9.62
CA ASN A 292 9.90 1.35 11.01
C ASN A 292 9.37 2.66 11.59
N ALA A 293 8.63 2.57 12.70
CA ALA A 293 8.15 3.76 13.38
C ALA A 293 8.29 3.65 14.90
N ASP A 294 8.56 4.78 15.56
CA ASP A 294 8.64 4.78 17.02
C ASP A 294 7.25 4.58 17.62
N ARG A 295 6.22 5.17 16.99
CA ARG A 295 4.83 5.09 17.45
C ARG A 295 3.84 4.94 16.31
N LEU A 296 2.76 4.17 16.56
CA LEU A 296 1.61 4.03 15.68
C LEU A 296 0.33 4.34 16.46
N ILE A 297 -0.54 5.14 15.85
CA ILE A 297 -1.81 5.57 16.45
C ILE A 297 -2.96 5.25 15.49
N TYR A 298 -4.02 4.61 16.01
CA TYR A 298 -5.28 4.45 15.30
C TYR A 298 -6.44 4.54 16.28
N LYS A 299 -7.20 5.63 16.22
CA LYS A 299 -8.25 5.95 17.21
C LYS A 299 -7.68 5.89 18.63
N LYS A 300 -8.16 4.97 19.49
CA LYS A 300 -7.68 4.74 20.86
C LYS A 300 -6.49 3.77 20.91
N PHE A 301 -6.22 3.03 19.83
CA PHE A 301 -5.10 2.10 19.77
C PHE A 301 -3.78 2.85 19.63
N ASN A 302 -2.84 2.55 20.51
CA ASN A 302 -1.47 3.07 20.49
C ASN A 302 -0.49 1.90 20.59
N ALA A 303 0.52 1.93 19.74
CA ALA A 303 1.61 0.96 19.76
C ALA A 303 2.96 1.67 19.58
N ASP A 304 4.00 1.07 20.12
CA ASP A 304 5.38 1.56 20.02
C ASP A 304 6.25 0.51 19.32
N LYS A 305 7.43 0.92 18.85
CA LYS A 305 8.42 0.04 18.21
C LYS A 305 7.83 -0.76 17.04
N VAL A 306 7.28 -0.05 16.10
CA VAL A 306 6.59 -0.61 14.94
C VAL A 306 7.59 -1.06 13.90
N ALA A 307 7.51 -2.31 13.49
CA ALA A 307 8.18 -2.85 12.31
C ALA A 307 7.14 -3.56 11.44
N ALA A 308 7.14 -3.30 10.14
CA ALA A 308 6.19 -3.89 9.21
C ALA A 308 6.75 -3.95 7.79
N THR A 309 6.33 -4.95 7.02
CA THR A 309 6.52 -4.98 5.57
C THR A 309 5.15 -4.87 4.90
N LEU A 310 4.99 -3.89 4.03
CA LEU A 310 3.78 -3.68 3.24
C LEU A 310 4.08 -3.97 1.76
N LEU A 311 3.34 -4.89 1.17
CA LEU A 311 3.39 -5.20 -0.25
C LEU A 311 2.13 -4.66 -0.93
N LEU A 312 2.32 -3.85 -1.95
CA LEU A 312 1.25 -3.29 -2.76
C LEU A 312 1.37 -3.83 -4.19
N THR A 313 0.28 -4.33 -4.71
CA THR A 313 0.14 -4.71 -6.11
C THR A 313 -1.15 -4.10 -6.67
N ASP A 314 -1.40 -4.28 -7.94
CA ASP A 314 -2.64 -3.84 -8.61
C ASP A 314 -3.92 -4.32 -7.91
N LYS A 315 -3.91 -5.53 -7.31
CA LYS A 315 -5.11 -6.19 -6.73
C LYS A 315 -5.00 -6.54 -5.26
N MET A 316 -3.85 -6.33 -4.63
CA MET A 316 -3.62 -6.79 -3.28
C MET A 316 -2.77 -5.82 -2.48
N VAL A 317 -3.20 -5.59 -1.25
CA VAL A 317 -2.40 -4.98 -0.19
C VAL A 317 -2.11 -6.07 0.84
N ALA A 318 -0.84 -6.37 1.09
CA ALA A 318 -0.47 -7.35 2.10
C ALA A 318 0.45 -6.75 3.16
N LEU A 319 0.07 -6.94 4.41
CA LEU A 319 0.89 -6.64 5.59
C LEU A 319 1.60 -7.93 6.01
N LYS A 320 2.91 -7.89 6.12
CA LYS A 320 3.73 -9.01 6.53
C LYS A 320 4.64 -8.63 7.70
N ASN A 321 4.85 -9.58 8.58
CA ASN A 321 5.81 -9.45 9.68
C ASN A 321 5.60 -8.18 10.52
N VAL A 322 4.34 -7.76 10.69
CA VAL A 322 4.06 -6.62 11.57
C VAL A 322 4.35 -7.03 13.00
N LEU A 323 5.19 -6.26 13.66
CA LEU A 323 5.54 -6.40 15.07
C LEU A 323 5.40 -5.06 15.75
N VAL A 324 4.63 -5.00 16.82
CA VAL A 324 4.47 -3.79 17.63
C VAL A 324 4.45 -4.11 19.12
N ALA A 325 4.92 -3.19 19.93
CA ALA A 325 4.72 -3.21 21.38
C ALA A 325 3.40 -2.52 21.71
N HIS A 326 2.51 -3.20 22.43
CA HIS A 326 1.21 -2.67 22.84
C HIS A 326 0.85 -3.12 24.26
N ALA A 327 0.33 -2.21 25.05
CA ALA A 327 -0.23 -2.50 26.38
C ALA A 327 0.70 -3.35 27.28
N GLY A 328 2.01 -3.16 27.21
CA GLY A 328 3.01 -3.89 27.98
C GLY A 328 3.32 -5.30 27.50
N GLY A 329 2.82 -5.70 26.34
CA GLY A 329 3.13 -6.93 25.63
C GLY A 329 3.44 -6.68 24.16
N THR A 330 3.25 -7.70 23.32
CA THR A 330 3.53 -7.61 21.87
C THR A 330 2.33 -8.06 21.04
N LEU A 331 2.18 -7.45 19.87
CA LEU A 331 1.25 -7.86 18.82
C LEU A 331 2.04 -8.15 17.54
N GLN A 332 1.92 -9.36 17.05
CA GLN A 332 2.38 -9.77 15.73
C GLN A 332 1.18 -9.91 14.79
N LEU A 333 1.34 -9.49 13.54
CA LEU A 333 0.24 -9.45 12.60
C LEU A 333 0.70 -9.75 11.18
N ASN A 334 -0.07 -10.57 10.47
CA ASN A 334 -0.03 -10.70 9.02
C ASN A 334 -1.45 -10.50 8.50
N GLY A 335 -1.59 -9.75 7.42
CA GLY A 335 -2.90 -9.46 6.87
C GLY A 335 -2.86 -9.27 5.37
N SER A 336 -4.00 -9.40 4.71
CA SER A 336 -4.14 -9.07 3.30
C SER A 336 -5.52 -8.51 3.02
N LEU A 337 -5.54 -7.54 2.12
CA LEU A 337 -6.72 -7.01 1.46
C LEU A 337 -6.61 -7.38 -0.01
N THR A 338 -7.58 -8.13 -0.53
CA THR A 338 -7.65 -8.48 -1.94
C THR A 338 -8.86 -7.80 -2.56
N GLU A 339 -8.64 -7.06 -3.66
CA GLU A 339 -9.73 -6.39 -4.35
C GLU A 339 -10.67 -7.40 -5.02
N GLY A 340 -11.96 -7.22 -4.78
CA GLY A 340 -13.04 -7.96 -5.40
C GLY A 340 -13.91 -7.07 -6.29
N PRO A 341 -14.78 -7.65 -7.12
CA PRO A 341 -15.61 -6.88 -8.06
C PRO A 341 -16.59 -5.93 -7.35
N VAL A 342 -17.10 -6.31 -6.19
CA VAL A 342 -18.10 -5.53 -5.41
C VAL A 342 -17.53 -5.12 -4.06
N GLN A 343 -16.90 -6.05 -3.33
CA GLN A 343 -16.35 -5.87 -2.00
C GLN A 343 -14.94 -6.45 -1.95
N ASN A 344 -14.11 -5.89 -1.09
CA ASN A 344 -12.75 -6.36 -0.87
C ASN A 344 -12.73 -7.42 0.23
N MET A 345 -11.91 -8.46 0.06
CA MET A 345 -11.72 -9.50 1.06
C MET A 345 -10.53 -9.18 1.96
N VAL A 346 -10.77 -9.15 3.26
CA VAL A 346 -9.74 -9.01 4.30
C VAL A 346 -9.47 -10.37 4.94
N ARG A 347 -8.20 -10.69 5.14
CA ARG A 347 -7.73 -11.79 5.98
C ARG A 347 -6.73 -11.27 6.98
N LEU A 348 -6.84 -11.73 8.21
CA LEU A 348 -5.98 -11.31 9.31
C LEU A 348 -5.58 -12.51 10.15
N ALA A 349 -4.27 -12.70 10.34
CA ALA A 349 -3.71 -13.60 11.34
C ALA A 349 -2.91 -12.77 12.33
N ALA A 350 -3.27 -12.83 13.61
CA ALA A 350 -2.60 -12.04 14.64
C ALA A 350 -2.29 -12.89 15.87
N ARG A 351 -1.18 -12.57 16.53
CA ARG A 351 -0.77 -13.12 17.82
C ARG A 351 -0.54 -12.00 18.81
N MET A 352 -1.30 -11.99 19.86
CA MET A 352 -1.09 -11.14 21.02
C MET A 352 -0.36 -11.94 22.11
N THR A 353 0.65 -11.34 22.72
CA THR A 353 1.40 -12.00 23.80
C THR A 353 1.51 -11.09 25.01
N ASN A 354 0.92 -11.54 26.12
CA ASN A 354 1.05 -10.89 27.43
C ASN A 354 0.68 -9.40 27.45
N VAL A 355 -0.38 -9.00 26.74
CA VAL A 355 -0.90 -7.62 26.74
C VAL A 355 -1.84 -7.39 27.92
N ASP A 356 -1.90 -6.16 28.42
CA ASP A 356 -2.88 -5.76 29.44
C ASP A 356 -4.28 -5.79 28.84
N VAL A 357 -5.18 -6.61 29.40
CA VAL A 357 -6.53 -6.81 28.84
C VAL A 357 -7.38 -5.54 28.92
N THR A 358 -7.28 -4.78 30.02
CA THR A 358 -8.01 -3.53 30.21
C THR A 358 -7.65 -2.52 29.12
N LYS A 359 -6.33 -2.29 28.90
CA LYS A 359 -5.84 -1.39 27.87
C LYS A 359 -6.21 -1.86 26.46
N THR A 360 -6.23 -3.19 26.25
CA THR A 360 -6.64 -3.76 24.96
C THR A 360 -8.12 -3.53 24.71
N LEU A 361 -9.00 -3.78 25.68
CA LEU A 361 -10.43 -3.48 25.58
C LEU A 361 -10.67 -1.98 25.29
N THR A 362 -10.00 -1.09 26.03
CA THR A 362 -10.08 0.36 25.78
C THR A 362 -9.63 0.73 24.36
N ALA A 363 -8.50 0.16 23.91
CA ALA A 363 -7.91 0.46 22.60
C ALA A 363 -8.83 0.08 21.43
N PHE A 364 -9.57 -1.03 21.58
CA PHE A 364 -10.50 -1.54 20.57
C PHE A 364 -11.97 -1.21 20.87
N ASP A 365 -12.24 -0.21 21.73
CA ASP A 365 -13.58 0.26 22.07
C ASP A 365 -14.49 -0.90 22.58
N ASN A 366 -13.95 -1.71 23.47
CA ASN A 366 -14.56 -2.94 24.00
C ASN A 366 -15.03 -3.92 22.90
N PHE A 367 -14.44 -3.88 21.72
CA PHE A 367 -14.87 -4.64 20.52
C PHE A 367 -16.34 -4.42 20.13
N GLY A 368 -16.87 -3.23 20.44
CA GLY A 368 -18.26 -2.85 20.14
C GLY A 368 -19.31 -3.58 20.99
N GLN A 369 -18.91 -4.15 22.13
CA GLN A 369 -19.83 -4.87 23.03
C GLN A 369 -19.93 -4.19 24.41
N ASP A 370 -21.07 -4.36 25.09
CA ASP A 370 -21.38 -3.76 26.40
C ASP A 370 -21.34 -4.76 27.54
N GLY A 371 -21.08 -6.04 27.26
CA GLY A 371 -21.14 -7.12 28.25
C GLY A 371 -20.03 -7.03 29.28
N ILE A 372 -18.80 -7.30 28.85
CA ILE A 372 -17.58 -7.17 29.66
C ILE A 372 -16.75 -6.04 29.07
N VAL A 373 -16.69 -4.92 29.78
CA VAL A 373 -15.97 -3.72 29.33
C VAL A 373 -14.65 -3.55 30.09
N ASP A 374 -13.83 -2.64 29.62
CA ASP A 374 -12.49 -2.35 30.14
C ASP A 374 -12.44 -2.14 31.66
N LYS A 375 -13.47 -1.52 32.28
CA LYS A 375 -13.57 -1.33 33.73
C LYS A 375 -13.89 -2.61 34.51
N ASN A 376 -14.36 -3.67 33.84
CA ASN A 376 -14.80 -4.91 34.49
C ASN A 376 -13.73 -6.00 34.51
N LEU A 377 -12.74 -5.97 33.62
CA LEU A 377 -11.78 -7.07 33.44
C LEU A 377 -10.35 -6.57 33.52
N LYS A 378 -9.56 -7.18 34.43
CA LYS A 378 -8.11 -7.05 34.49
C LYS A 378 -7.42 -8.36 34.18
N GLY A 379 -6.13 -8.32 33.86
CA GLY A 379 -5.30 -9.49 33.62
C GLY A 379 -4.36 -9.32 32.44
N ARG A 380 -3.68 -10.41 32.09
CA ARG A 380 -2.77 -10.51 30.97
C ARG A 380 -3.34 -11.41 29.89
N LEU A 381 -3.62 -10.82 28.72
CA LEU A 381 -4.19 -11.51 27.58
C LEU A 381 -3.09 -12.00 26.63
N SER A 382 -3.20 -13.26 26.24
CA SER A 382 -2.54 -13.81 25.05
C SER A 382 -3.60 -14.40 24.15
N ALA A 383 -3.49 -14.19 22.83
CA ALA A 383 -4.48 -14.69 21.87
C ALA A 383 -3.84 -14.99 20.51
N ASP A 384 -4.24 -16.09 19.90
CA ASP A 384 -4.03 -16.38 18.48
C ASP A 384 -5.34 -16.16 17.73
N ILE A 385 -5.30 -15.27 16.75
CA ILE A 385 -6.48 -14.76 16.04
C ILE A 385 -6.33 -15.06 14.56
N ASN A 386 -7.34 -15.72 13.96
CA ASN A 386 -7.44 -15.90 12.52
C ASN A 386 -8.85 -15.52 12.10
N ILE A 387 -8.97 -14.42 11.37
CA ILE A 387 -10.25 -13.89 10.92
C ILE A 387 -10.21 -13.50 9.45
N SER A 388 -11.37 -13.56 8.81
CA SER A 388 -11.60 -13.07 7.46
C SER A 388 -12.98 -12.44 7.38
N GLY A 389 -13.14 -11.49 6.45
CA GLY A 389 -14.40 -10.81 6.22
C GLY A 389 -14.35 -9.98 4.95
N LEU A 390 -15.45 -9.34 4.64
CA LEU A 390 -15.59 -8.43 3.50
C LEU A 390 -15.63 -6.98 3.99
N ILE A 391 -15.00 -6.08 3.26
CA ILE A 391 -15.13 -4.65 3.47
C ILE A 391 -15.72 -3.99 2.22
N ASN A 392 -16.54 -2.98 2.45
CA ASN A 392 -17.13 -2.20 1.37
C ASN A 392 -16.14 -1.15 0.80
N THR A 393 -16.59 -0.36 -0.16
CA THR A 393 -15.79 0.69 -0.81
C THR A 393 -15.37 1.82 0.13
N LYS A 394 -15.96 1.93 1.32
CA LYS A 394 -15.61 2.91 2.36
C LYS A 394 -14.70 2.34 3.44
N ALA A 395 -14.15 1.14 3.23
CA ALA A 395 -13.36 0.38 4.20
C ALA A 395 -14.13 -0.01 5.48
N GLU A 396 -15.45 -0.12 5.41
CA GLU A 396 -16.29 -0.59 6.52
C GLU A 396 -16.46 -2.10 6.42
N LEU A 397 -16.19 -2.80 7.53
CA LEU A 397 -16.35 -4.26 7.63
C LEU A 397 -17.83 -4.61 7.60
N ASP A 398 -18.19 -5.61 6.79
CA ASP A 398 -19.52 -6.26 6.85
C ASP A 398 -19.51 -7.28 7.98
N PRO A 399 -20.21 -7.04 9.10
CA PRO A 399 -20.23 -7.95 10.25
C PRO A 399 -20.73 -9.35 9.89
N ASN A 400 -21.69 -9.47 8.97
CA ASN A 400 -22.28 -10.74 8.56
C ASN A 400 -21.32 -11.62 7.74
N SER A 401 -20.30 -11.01 7.14
CA SER A 401 -19.26 -11.72 6.40
C SER A 401 -18.15 -12.27 7.30
N LEU A 402 -18.09 -11.85 8.56
CA LEU A 402 -16.98 -12.19 9.47
C LEU A 402 -16.96 -13.69 9.76
N ARG A 403 -15.78 -14.29 9.64
CA ARG A 403 -15.51 -15.70 9.94
C ARG A 403 -14.16 -15.80 10.63
N GLY A 404 -14.06 -16.59 11.69
CA GLY A 404 -12.77 -16.74 12.31
C GLY A 404 -12.75 -17.59 13.56
N ILE A 405 -11.53 -17.71 14.09
CA ILE A 405 -11.22 -18.44 15.33
C ILE A 405 -10.30 -17.54 16.15
N VAL A 406 -10.58 -17.48 17.45
CA VAL A 406 -9.74 -16.81 18.45
C VAL A 406 -9.47 -17.78 19.58
N ASP A 407 -8.22 -18.25 19.67
CA ASP A 407 -7.74 -19.00 20.83
C ASP A 407 -7.17 -18.00 21.83
N LEU A 408 -7.78 -17.87 23.01
CA LEU A 408 -7.37 -16.90 24.01
C LEU A 408 -6.97 -17.51 25.35
N ARG A 409 -6.10 -16.81 26.07
CA ARG A 409 -5.71 -17.12 27.44
C ARG A 409 -5.57 -15.82 28.24
N ILE A 410 -6.26 -15.76 29.38
CA ILE A 410 -6.12 -14.67 30.35
C ILE A 410 -5.46 -15.21 31.61
N LYS A 411 -4.34 -14.61 32.00
CA LYS A 411 -3.62 -14.87 33.25
C LYS A 411 -3.84 -13.73 34.23
N ASP A 412 -3.70 -14.05 35.52
CA ASP A 412 -3.81 -13.08 36.61
C ASP A 412 -5.14 -12.29 36.50
N GLY A 413 -6.21 -13.02 36.15
CA GLY A 413 -7.49 -12.43 35.80
C GLY A 413 -8.28 -12.00 37.02
N GLU A 414 -8.93 -10.84 36.91
CA GLU A 414 -9.74 -10.25 37.96
C GLU A 414 -11.00 -9.61 37.33
N LEU A 415 -12.18 -10.05 37.78
CA LEU A 415 -13.46 -9.50 37.36
C LEU A 415 -13.99 -8.56 38.44
N ILE A 416 -14.20 -7.29 38.08
CA ILE A 416 -14.50 -6.20 39.01
C ILE A 416 -15.89 -5.67 38.75
N ASN A 417 -16.70 -5.62 39.82
CA ASN A 417 -18.03 -5.02 39.81
C ASN A 417 -18.92 -5.46 38.63
N PHE A 418 -18.82 -6.74 38.26
CA PHE A 418 -19.61 -7.26 37.14
C PHE A 418 -21.02 -7.61 37.60
N GLU A 419 -21.97 -6.75 37.26
CA GLU A 419 -23.37 -6.82 37.75
C GLU A 419 -24.07 -8.18 37.52
N PRO A 420 -23.91 -8.89 36.39
CA PRO A 420 -24.52 -10.17 36.18
C PRO A 420 -24.12 -11.21 37.24
N VAL A 421 -22.87 -11.23 37.67
CA VAL A 421 -22.36 -12.17 38.66
C VAL A 421 -22.76 -11.76 40.08
N LYS A 422 -22.82 -10.45 40.37
CA LYS A 422 -23.34 -9.94 41.64
C LYS A 422 -24.79 -10.38 41.90
N LYS A 423 -25.64 -10.43 40.87
CA LYS A 423 -27.03 -10.93 40.98
C LYS A 423 -27.09 -12.40 41.37
N ILE A 424 -26.15 -13.24 40.94
CA ILE A 424 -26.02 -14.64 41.36
C ILE A 424 -25.76 -14.69 42.87
N SER A 425 -24.93 -13.80 43.42
CA SER A 425 -24.62 -13.76 44.84
C SER A 425 -25.84 -13.51 45.70
N GLN A 426 -26.71 -12.61 45.28
CA GLN A 426 -27.93 -12.26 46.03
C GLN A 426 -28.93 -13.40 46.13
N THR A 427 -28.91 -14.33 45.18
CA THR A 427 -29.86 -15.42 45.07
C THR A 427 -29.38 -16.69 45.78
N ALA A 428 -28.12 -17.10 45.57
CA ALA A 428 -27.63 -18.42 46.00
C ALA A 428 -26.43 -18.37 46.96
N PHE A 429 -25.72 -17.24 47.08
CA PHE A 429 -24.43 -17.15 47.80
C PHE A 429 -24.32 -15.86 48.64
N LYS A 430 -25.33 -15.52 49.43
CA LYS A 430 -25.48 -14.22 50.13
C LYS A 430 -24.31 -13.81 51.02
N ASN A 431 -23.45 -14.73 51.44
CA ASN A 431 -22.34 -14.50 52.38
C ASN A 431 -20.99 -14.40 51.68
N ARG A 432 -20.94 -14.16 50.37
CA ARG A 432 -19.70 -14.02 49.59
C ARG A 432 -19.64 -12.69 48.88
N ASP A 433 -18.44 -12.08 48.84
CA ASP A 433 -18.22 -10.85 48.10
C ASP A 433 -17.90 -11.15 46.64
N PHE A 434 -18.72 -10.65 45.73
CA PHE A 434 -18.57 -10.74 44.28
C PHE A 434 -18.15 -9.42 43.66
N SER A 435 -17.69 -8.47 44.47
CA SER A 435 -17.24 -7.16 43.96
C SER A 435 -15.90 -7.26 43.22
N ASN A 436 -15.06 -8.19 43.69
CA ASN A 436 -13.74 -8.44 43.07
C ASN A 436 -13.47 -9.95 43.06
N ILE A 437 -13.46 -10.54 41.87
CA ILE A 437 -13.36 -11.98 41.66
C ILE A 437 -12.07 -12.30 40.92
N ARG A 438 -11.08 -12.84 41.63
CA ARG A 438 -9.89 -13.39 41.01
C ARG A 438 -10.17 -14.78 40.45
N PHE A 439 -9.64 -15.09 39.27
CA PHE A 439 -9.80 -16.39 38.63
C PHE A 439 -8.47 -16.98 38.15
N ALA A 440 -8.43 -18.32 38.08
CA ALA A 440 -7.31 -19.06 37.52
C ALA A 440 -7.16 -18.72 36.02
N ASP A 441 -6.06 -19.21 35.41
CA ASP A 441 -5.86 -19.06 33.97
C ASP A 441 -7.12 -19.44 33.21
N LEU A 442 -7.69 -18.48 32.49
CA LEU A 442 -8.89 -18.70 31.68
C LEU A 442 -8.43 -18.95 30.25
N THR A 443 -8.85 -20.04 29.65
CA THR A 443 -8.59 -20.39 28.25
C THR A 443 -9.89 -20.74 27.55
N ASP A 444 -10.05 -20.20 26.32
CA ASP A 444 -11.17 -20.56 25.47
C ASP A 444 -10.79 -20.47 23.99
N LYS A 445 -11.58 -21.14 23.17
CA LYS A 445 -11.54 -21.07 21.73
C LYS A 445 -12.86 -20.54 21.22
N LEU A 446 -12.88 -19.29 20.80
CA LEU A 446 -14.06 -18.64 20.25
C LEU A 446 -14.16 -18.91 18.74
N GLU A 447 -15.34 -19.27 18.28
CA GLU A 447 -15.65 -19.43 16.86
C GLU A 447 -16.58 -18.29 16.44
N ILE A 448 -16.17 -17.52 15.40
CA ILE A 448 -16.88 -16.33 14.91
C ILE A 448 -17.57 -16.67 13.60
N THR A 449 -18.86 -16.40 13.49
CA THR A 449 -19.66 -16.61 12.29
C THR A 449 -20.69 -15.49 12.14
N GLY A 450 -20.41 -14.49 11.32
CA GLY A 450 -21.21 -13.28 11.25
C GLY A 450 -21.18 -12.52 12.57
N SER A 451 -22.35 -12.14 13.07
CA SER A 451 -22.53 -11.51 14.38
C SER A 451 -22.41 -12.48 15.56
N GLU A 452 -22.42 -13.79 15.30
CA GLU A 452 -22.40 -14.82 16.33
C GLU A 452 -20.97 -15.19 16.75
N ILE A 453 -20.69 -15.17 18.05
CA ILE A 453 -19.48 -15.66 18.70
C ILE A 453 -19.87 -16.85 19.55
N LYS A 454 -19.45 -18.04 19.15
CA LYS A 454 -19.65 -19.25 19.92
C LYS A 454 -18.58 -19.35 20.99
N VAL A 455 -19.02 -19.41 22.24
CA VAL A 455 -18.20 -19.67 23.41
C VAL A 455 -18.27 -21.17 23.69
N ASN A 456 -17.13 -21.86 23.57
CA ASN A 456 -17.07 -23.27 23.89
C ASN A 456 -17.11 -23.45 25.41
N ARG A 457 -17.33 -24.71 25.88
CA ARG A 457 -17.40 -24.97 27.32
C ARG A 457 -16.10 -24.52 28.01
N MET A 458 -16.19 -23.44 28.77
CA MET A 458 -15.09 -22.77 29.45
C MET A 458 -15.23 -22.96 30.97
N GLU A 459 -14.19 -23.43 31.65
CA GLU A 459 -14.10 -23.46 33.09
C GLU A 459 -13.62 -22.14 33.65
N ILE A 460 -14.40 -21.54 34.54
CA ILE A 460 -14.01 -20.36 35.30
C ILE A 460 -13.87 -20.76 36.77
N GLN A 461 -12.64 -21.02 37.19
CA GLN A 461 -12.31 -21.30 38.58
C GLN A 461 -11.90 -20.00 39.27
N SER A 462 -12.71 -19.49 40.16
CA SER A 462 -12.53 -18.21 40.80
C SER A 462 -12.35 -18.27 42.31
N SER A 463 -11.97 -17.17 42.93
CA SER A 463 -11.86 -17.04 44.39
C SER A 463 -13.21 -17.28 45.13
N VAL A 464 -14.33 -17.14 44.43
CA VAL A 464 -15.67 -17.28 45.06
C VAL A 464 -16.37 -18.57 44.69
N LEU A 465 -16.27 -19.05 43.44
CA LEU A 465 -16.91 -20.28 42.98
C LEU A 465 -16.24 -20.80 41.66
N THR A 466 -16.55 -22.05 41.32
CA THR A 466 -16.28 -22.59 39.98
C THR A 466 -17.55 -22.56 39.16
N MET A 467 -17.45 -22.12 37.90
CA MET A 467 -18.55 -22.20 36.95
C MET A 467 -18.05 -22.70 35.59
N PHE A 468 -18.95 -23.26 34.83
CA PHE A 468 -18.74 -23.58 33.41
C PHE A 468 -19.69 -22.72 32.60
N VAL A 469 -19.15 -22.10 31.53
CA VAL A 469 -19.93 -21.23 30.64
C VAL A 469 -19.78 -21.73 29.22
N GLU A 470 -20.91 -21.84 28.52
CA GLU A 470 -20.93 -22.21 27.09
C GLU A 470 -22.16 -21.60 26.41
N GLY A 471 -22.11 -21.37 25.09
CA GLY A 471 -23.24 -20.85 24.32
C GLY A 471 -22.88 -19.91 23.21
N ILE A 472 -23.78 -19.00 22.92
CA ILE A 472 -23.63 -18.03 21.82
C ILE A 472 -23.75 -16.62 22.38
N TYR A 473 -22.80 -15.79 22.03
CA TYR A 473 -22.87 -14.34 22.14
C TYR A 473 -23.08 -13.77 20.74
N ASP A 474 -24.26 -13.18 20.50
CA ASP A 474 -24.57 -12.54 19.20
C ASP A 474 -24.63 -11.03 19.43
N VAL A 475 -23.79 -10.29 18.67
CA VAL A 475 -23.67 -8.83 18.81
C VAL A 475 -24.98 -8.12 18.43
N GLU A 476 -25.76 -8.69 17.51
CA GLU A 476 -27.03 -8.11 17.03
C GLU A 476 -28.25 -8.65 17.80
N LYS A 477 -28.30 -9.97 18.02
CA LYS A 477 -29.47 -10.66 18.62
C LYS A 477 -29.34 -10.86 20.13
N GLY A 478 -28.15 -10.60 20.68
CA GLY A 478 -27.86 -10.68 22.09
C GLY A 478 -27.34 -12.04 22.55
N THR A 479 -27.19 -12.16 23.85
CA THR A 479 -26.50 -13.26 24.52
C THR A 479 -27.46 -14.43 24.79
N ASP A 480 -26.99 -15.66 24.59
CA ASP A 480 -27.64 -16.89 25.04
C ASP A 480 -26.57 -17.88 25.56
N LEU A 481 -26.19 -17.74 26.85
CA LEU A 481 -25.14 -18.53 27.50
C LEU A 481 -25.73 -19.42 28.60
N GLU A 482 -25.33 -20.68 28.62
CA GLU A 482 -25.55 -21.60 29.74
C GLU A 482 -24.44 -21.41 30.78
N ILE A 483 -24.81 -21.28 32.06
CA ILE A 483 -23.90 -21.18 33.20
C ILE A 483 -24.19 -22.32 34.13
N GLN A 484 -23.22 -23.22 34.30
CA GLN A 484 -23.33 -24.37 35.19
C GLN A 484 -22.45 -24.18 36.42
N ILE A 485 -23.05 -24.19 37.62
CA ILE A 485 -22.36 -24.02 38.90
C ILE A 485 -22.48 -25.34 39.70
N PRO A 486 -21.38 -26.09 39.87
CA PRO A 486 -21.38 -27.33 40.69
C PRO A 486 -21.80 -27.07 42.12
N LEU A 487 -22.64 -27.96 42.71
CA LEU A 487 -23.05 -27.85 44.12
C LEU A 487 -21.89 -27.99 45.10
N SER A 488 -20.76 -28.56 44.70
CA SER A 488 -19.51 -28.55 45.49
C SER A 488 -19.03 -27.14 45.86
N ASN A 489 -19.54 -26.09 45.19
CA ASN A 489 -19.29 -24.69 45.55
C ASN A 489 -20.07 -24.20 46.79
N LEU A 490 -20.99 -24.97 47.35
CA LEU A 490 -21.74 -24.54 48.53
C LEU A 490 -20.82 -24.33 49.74
N SER A 491 -19.73 -25.07 49.86
CA SER A 491 -18.71 -24.83 50.90
C SER A 491 -17.94 -23.54 50.62
N LYS A 492 -17.78 -22.68 51.63
CA LYS A 492 -16.97 -21.43 51.52
C LYS A 492 -15.52 -21.79 51.29
N ARG A 493 -14.88 -21.09 50.38
CA ARG A 493 -13.43 -21.21 50.12
C ARG A 493 -12.63 -20.46 51.17
N GLY A 494 -11.61 -21.11 51.73
CA GLY A 494 -10.66 -20.47 52.64
C GLY A 494 -9.73 -19.51 51.90
N GLU A 495 -8.98 -18.68 52.63
CA GLU A 495 -8.01 -17.76 52.09
C GLU A 495 -6.88 -18.48 51.33
N ASP A 496 -6.57 -19.72 51.74
CA ASP A 496 -5.53 -20.58 51.13
C ASP A 496 -6.02 -21.37 49.93
N PHE A 497 -7.21 -21.05 49.39
CA PHE A 497 -7.74 -21.79 48.25
C PHE A 497 -6.91 -21.56 47.00
N GLU A 498 -6.26 -22.64 46.53
CA GLU A 498 -5.44 -22.60 45.31
C GLU A 498 -6.30 -22.56 44.05
N LEU A 499 -6.11 -21.51 43.24
CA LEU A 499 -6.81 -21.33 41.97
C LEU A 499 -6.16 -22.18 40.86
N LYS A 500 -6.69 -23.41 40.66
CA LYS A 500 -6.25 -24.33 39.60
C LYS A 500 -7.42 -24.87 38.80
N ASN A 501 -7.36 -24.78 37.48
CA ASN A 501 -8.35 -25.40 36.59
C ASN A 501 -8.26 -26.92 36.69
N LYS A 502 -9.45 -27.56 36.78
CA LYS A 502 -9.59 -29.02 36.78
C LYS A 502 -9.79 -29.60 35.37
N GLY A 503 -10.04 -28.73 34.41
CA GLY A 503 -10.29 -29.05 33.02
C GLY A 503 -11.77 -29.12 32.66
N VAL A 504 -12.07 -28.69 31.46
CA VAL A 504 -13.44 -28.54 30.92
C VAL A 504 -14.24 -29.86 30.89
N LYS A 505 -13.58 -31.02 30.91
CA LYS A 505 -14.20 -32.36 30.95
C LYS A 505 -14.47 -32.86 32.36
N SER A 506 -14.14 -32.08 33.42
CA SER A 506 -14.37 -32.49 34.77
C SER A 506 -15.87 -32.74 35.04
N LYS A 507 -16.18 -33.84 35.75
CA LYS A 507 -17.57 -34.15 36.16
C LYS A 507 -18.02 -33.09 37.16
N THR A 508 -19.10 -32.39 36.83
CA THR A 508 -19.66 -31.34 37.69
C THR A 508 -20.56 -31.85 38.82
N GLY A 509 -20.97 -33.11 38.77
CA GLY A 509 -21.96 -33.66 39.70
C GLY A 509 -23.30 -32.93 39.59
N MET A 510 -24.03 -32.86 40.70
CA MET A 510 -25.22 -32.00 40.79
C MET A 510 -24.83 -30.54 40.68
N SER A 511 -25.55 -29.78 39.90
CA SER A 511 -25.23 -28.40 39.57
C SER A 511 -26.46 -27.51 39.54
N ILE A 512 -26.24 -26.25 39.85
CA ILE A 512 -27.19 -25.17 39.56
C ILE A 512 -26.96 -24.76 38.09
N ASN A 513 -28.03 -24.79 37.30
CA ASN A 513 -27.97 -24.33 35.91
C ASN A 513 -28.69 -22.98 35.80
N LEU A 514 -27.97 -22.00 35.27
CA LEU A 514 -28.47 -20.67 35.00
C LEU A 514 -28.32 -20.39 33.50
N ARG A 515 -29.12 -19.47 33.02
CA ARG A 515 -29.04 -19.02 31.64
C ARG A 515 -28.98 -17.50 31.57
N ALA A 516 -27.97 -16.98 30.88
CA ALA A 516 -27.84 -15.57 30.61
C ALA A 516 -28.42 -15.28 29.20
N ARG A 517 -29.48 -14.49 29.15
CA ARG A 517 -30.11 -14.03 27.89
C ARG A 517 -30.24 -12.53 27.87
N THR A 518 -30.10 -11.95 26.70
CA THR A 518 -30.43 -10.54 26.49
C THR A 518 -31.93 -10.36 26.54
N GLY A 519 -32.42 -9.49 27.42
CA GLY A 519 -33.83 -9.13 27.52
C GLY A 519 -34.23 -8.10 26.46
N GLU A 520 -35.53 -7.77 26.42
CA GLU A 520 -36.07 -6.75 25.53
C GLU A 520 -35.47 -5.34 25.75
N ASP A 521 -34.90 -5.10 26.93
CA ASP A 521 -34.18 -3.88 27.31
C ASP A 521 -32.70 -3.86 26.86
N GLY A 522 -32.29 -4.86 26.07
CA GLY A 522 -30.89 -4.98 25.56
C GLY A 522 -29.90 -5.45 26.63
N LYS A 523 -30.33 -5.69 27.91
CA LYS A 523 -29.42 -6.09 28.98
C LYS A 523 -29.43 -7.58 29.21
N ALA A 524 -28.28 -8.17 29.49
CA ALA A 524 -28.17 -9.57 29.85
C ALA A 524 -28.88 -9.82 31.21
N LYS A 525 -29.86 -10.74 31.21
CA LYS A 525 -30.59 -11.22 32.42
C LYS A 525 -30.20 -12.65 32.68
N ILE A 526 -29.87 -12.96 33.94
CA ILE A 526 -29.58 -14.31 34.40
C ILE A 526 -30.84 -14.86 35.04
N THR A 527 -31.31 -16.02 34.53
CA THR A 527 -32.49 -16.73 35.01
C THR A 527 -32.12 -18.15 35.39
N TRP A 528 -32.93 -18.73 36.24
CA TRP A 528 -32.84 -20.16 36.62
C TRP A 528 -33.25 -21.03 35.42
N ASP A 529 -32.43 -22.06 35.07
CA ASP A 529 -32.73 -23.02 34.01
C ASP A 529 -32.54 -24.47 34.48
N PRO A 530 -33.50 -25.02 35.24
CA PRO A 530 -33.34 -26.34 35.84
C PRO A 530 -33.35 -27.50 34.84
N PHE A 531 -33.82 -27.30 33.61
CA PHE A 531 -34.14 -28.40 32.70
C PHE A 531 -33.21 -28.60 31.49
N LYS A 532 -32.20 -27.75 31.26
CA LYS A 532 -31.20 -27.90 30.19
C LYS A 532 -31.73 -28.10 28.73
N HIS A 533 -33.01 -27.78 28.47
CA HIS A 533 -33.69 -28.29 27.27
C HIS A 533 -33.46 -27.49 25.97
N ALA A 534 -32.99 -26.28 26.02
CA ALA A 534 -33.06 -25.41 24.85
C ALA A 534 -31.82 -25.42 23.95
N LEU A 535 -30.61 -25.70 24.44
CA LEU A 535 -29.41 -25.77 23.60
C LEU A 535 -29.37 -27.02 22.71
N LYS A 536 -29.82 -28.16 23.22
CA LYS A 536 -29.88 -29.42 22.46
C LYS A 536 -30.82 -29.36 21.24
N LYS A 537 -31.84 -28.51 21.27
CA LYS A 537 -32.79 -28.36 20.16
C LYS A 537 -32.16 -27.61 18.98
N LYS A 538 -31.38 -26.54 19.26
CA LYS A 538 -30.65 -25.79 18.21
C LYS A 538 -29.52 -26.60 17.57
N GLU A 539 -28.79 -27.41 18.32
CA GLU A 539 -27.77 -28.31 17.75
C GLU A 539 -28.37 -29.37 16.82
N LYS A 540 -29.60 -29.83 17.11
CA LYS A 540 -30.29 -30.78 16.24
C LYS A 540 -30.78 -30.12 14.95
N GLU A 541 -31.36 -28.93 15.03
CA GLU A 541 -31.79 -28.15 13.84
C GLU A 541 -30.62 -27.78 12.94
N VAL A 542 -29.45 -27.43 13.49
CA VAL A 542 -28.24 -27.12 12.69
C VAL A 542 -27.60 -28.38 12.07
N ARG A 543 -27.79 -29.57 12.66
CA ARG A 543 -27.32 -30.84 12.09
C ARG A 543 -28.22 -31.37 10.98
N ASP A 544 -29.52 -31.14 11.07
CA ASP A 544 -30.50 -31.59 10.07
C ASP A 544 -30.52 -30.71 8.80
N ASP A 545 -29.98 -29.47 8.86
CA ASP A 545 -29.88 -28.55 7.70
C ASP A 545 -28.59 -28.72 6.90
N LYS A 546 -27.74 -29.71 7.23
CA LYS A 546 -26.59 -30.09 6.40
C LYS A 546 -27.00 -31.08 5.31
N SER A 547 -27.70 -30.64 4.30
CA SER A 547 -27.73 -31.30 2.98
C SER A 547 -26.32 -31.40 2.41
N PRO A 548 -25.97 -32.51 1.76
CA PRO A 548 -24.58 -32.80 1.36
C PRO A 548 -24.12 -31.80 0.31
N ALA A 549 -23.09 -31.04 0.66
CA ALA A 549 -22.38 -30.19 -0.28
C ALA A 549 -21.80 -31.04 -1.42
N ASN A 550 -22.10 -30.65 -2.64
CA ASN A 550 -21.60 -31.20 -3.88
C ASN A 550 -20.07 -31.39 -3.83
N SER A 551 -19.65 -32.63 -3.86
CA SER A 551 -18.25 -33.01 -4.07
C SER A 551 -17.83 -32.65 -5.50
N ILE A 552 -16.99 -31.64 -5.63
CA ILE A 552 -16.32 -31.30 -6.90
C ILE A 552 -15.29 -32.40 -7.19
N LYS A 553 -15.62 -33.28 -8.14
CA LYS A 553 -14.66 -34.23 -8.74
C LYS A 553 -13.62 -33.46 -9.55
N VAL A 554 -12.39 -33.44 -9.07
CA VAL A 554 -11.23 -33.01 -9.85
C VAL A 554 -10.92 -34.08 -10.89
N ILE A 555 -11.25 -33.81 -12.14
CA ILE A 555 -10.84 -34.64 -13.27
C ILE A 555 -9.38 -34.26 -13.61
N ARG A 556 -8.43 -35.13 -13.25
CA ARG A 556 -7.07 -35.10 -13.81
C ARG A 556 -7.12 -35.64 -15.23
N LYS A 557 -6.86 -34.80 -16.24
CA LYS A 557 -6.48 -35.26 -17.58
C LYS A 557 -5.00 -35.66 -17.58
N LYS A 558 -4.76 -36.82 -18.15
CA LYS A 558 -3.41 -37.36 -18.46
C LYS A 558 -2.72 -36.50 -19.51
#